data_6f572c56270b624f8146924ed856127a
#
_entry.id   6f572c56270b624f8146924ed856127a
#
_cell.length_a   1.000
_cell.length_b   1.000
_cell.length_c   1.000
_cell.angle_alpha   90.00
_cell.angle_beta   90.00
_cell.angle_gamma   90.00
#
_symmetry.space_group_name_H-M   'P 1'
#
loop_
_entity.id
_entity.type
_entity.pdbx_description
1 polymer ?
#
loop_
_entity_poly.entity_id
_entity_poly.type
_entity_poly.pdbx_seq_one_letter_code
_entity_poly.pdbx_strand_id
1 'polypeptide(L)'
;HLSLRRQRQMCIRDRQEMLHPTSFLKGAGLGKKCALITDGRFSGGTSGLSIGHISPEAAAGGLIGLIENGDTISISVSNRELKLDVDEAELQKRREAMEASDNPWTPNRVREVSKALRAYAKMATSADKGAVRLVD
;
A
#
# COMPACT_ATOMS: atom_id res chain seq x y z
N HIS A 1 -16.43 5.98 -4.02
CA HIS A 1 -15.08 6.03 -3.46
C HIS A 1 -14.89 4.85 -2.49
N LEU A 2 -14.20 3.82 -2.93
CA LEU A 2 -13.77 2.72 -2.06
C LEU A 2 -12.53 3.18 -1.29
N SER A 3 -12.60 3.09 0.02
CA SER A 3 -11.50 3.48 0.90
C SER A 3 -10.28 2.58 0.69
N LEU A 4 -9.24 3.09 0.08
CA LEU A 4 -7.95 2.43 -0.11
C LEU A 4 -7.30 2.00 1.22
N ARG A 5 -7.62 2.68 2.30
CA ARG A 5 -7.13 2.41 3.66
C ARG A 5 -7.59 1.05 4.21
N ARG A 6 -8.82 0.59 3.88
CA ARG A 6 -9.32 -0.70 4.32
C ARG A 6 -8.59 -1.87 3.65
N GLN A 7 -8.18 -1.70 2.40
CA GLN A 7 -7.46 -2.73 1.66
C GLN A 7 -6.05 -2.95 2.20
N ARG A 8 -5.35 -1.88 2.58
CA ARG A 8 -4.06 -1.97 3.26
C ARG A 8 -4.16 -2.79 4.56
N GLN A 9 -5.22 -2.61 5.34
CA GLN A 9 -5.45 -3.39 6.56
C GLN A 9 -5.73 -4.87 6.27
N MET A 10 -6.43 -5.20 5.19
CA MET A 10 -6.73 -6.59 4.82
C MET A 10 -5.51 -7.35 4.33
N CYS A 11 -4.69 -6.81 3.45
CA CYS A 11 -3.49 -7.48 2.94
C CYS A 11 -2.47 -7.80 4.02
N ILE A 12 -2.37 -6.93 5.02
CA ILE A 12 -1.46 -7.09 6.13
C ILE A 12 -1.99 -8.12 7.15
N ARG A 13 -3.31 -8.30 7.23
CA ARG A 13 -3.93 -9.11 8.28
C ARG A 13 -3.82 -10.60 8.06
N ASP A 14 -3.94 -11.08 6.82
CA ASP A 14 -4.22 -12.50 6.57
C ASP A 14 -3.16 -13.22 5.72
N ARG A 15 -2.02 -12.60 5.40
CA ARG A 15 -1.00 -13.12 4.45
C ARG A 15 -1.58 -13.54 3.09
N GLN A 16 -2.77 -13.09 2.76
CA GLN A 16 -3.45 -13.44 1.52
C GLN A 16 -3.20 -12.32 0.52
N GLU A 17 -2.48 -12.66 -0.50
CA GLU A 17 -2.07 -11.79 -1.58
C GLU A 17 -3.29 -11.21 -2.30
N MET A 18 -3.74 -10.04 -1.98
CA MET A 18 -4.80 -9.26 -2.64
C MET A 18 -5.96 -10.05 -3.33
N LEU A 19 -6.09 -11.36 -3.07
CA LEU A 19 -7.09 -12.22 -3.68
C LEU A 19 -8.52 -11.83 -3.24
N HIS A 20 -8.71 -11.61 -1.94
CA HIS A 20 -10.02 -11.23 -1.42
C HIS A 20 -10.48 -9.86 -1.90
N PRO A 21 -9.67 -8.78 -1.83
CA PRO A 21 -10.09 -7.48 -2.37
C PRO A 21 -10.47 -7.53 -3.85
N THR A 22 -9.71 -8.24 -4.68
CA THR A 22 -10.01 -8.40 -6.12
C THR A 22 -11.32 -9.17 -6.33
N SER A 23 -11.52 -10.25 -5.58
CA SER A 23 -12.73 -11.06 -5.66
C SER A 23 -13.97 -10.29 -5.20
N PHE A 24 -13.87 -9.51 -4.12
CA PHE A 24 -14.96 -8.67 -3.64
C PHE A 24 -15.33 -7.56 -4.64
N LEU A 25 -14.34 -6.88 -5.22
CA LEU A 25 -14.59 -5.87 -6.25
C LEU A 25 -15.29 -6.46 -7.48
N LYS A 26 -14.86 -7.64 -7.90
CA LYS A 26 -15.49 -8.36 -9.02
C LYS A 26 -16.93 -8.81 -8.67
N GLY A 27 -17.12 -9.41 -7.50
CA GLY A 27 -18.42 -9.87 -7.02
C GLY A 27 -19.43 -8.72 -6.85
N ALA A 28 -18.96 -7.55 -6.44
CA ALA A 28 -19.79 -6.34 -6.33
C ALA A 28 -20.02 -5.61 -7.68
N GLY A 29 -19.52 -6.14 -8.80
CA GLY A 29 -19.63 -5.50 -10.11
C GLY A 29 -18.83 -4.20 -10.27
N LEU A 30 -17.87 -3.95 -9.39
CA LEU A 30 -17.08 -2.72 -9.33
C LEU A 30 -15.75 -2.78 -10.10
N GLY A 31 -15.39 -3.95 -10.64
CA GLY A 31 -14.08 -4.15 -11.30
C GLY A 31 -13.79 -3.24 -12.50
N LYS A 32 -14.84 -2.68 -13.13
CA LYS A 32 -14.71 -1.68 -14.21
C LYS A 32 -14.85 -0.24 -13.73
N LYS A 33 -15.23 -0.02 -12.47
CA LYS A 33 -15.53 1.31 -11.91
C LYS A 33 -14.53 1.77 -10.88
N CYS A 34 -13.72 0.85 -10.35
CA CYS A 34 -12.75 1.12 -9.29
C CYS A 34 -11.37 0.61 -9.67
N ALA A 35 -10.37 1.43 -9.41
CA ALA A 35 -8.98 0.99 -9.40
C ALA A 35 -8.63 0.36 -8.04
N LEU A 36 -7.73 -0.62 -8.04
CA LEU A 36 -7.16 -1.21 -6.86
C LEU A 36 -5.65 -0.98 -6.86
N ILE A 37 -5.17 -0.21 -5.90
CA ILE A 37 -3.74 0.08 -5.75
C ILE A 37 -3.21 -0.46 -4.42
N THR A 38 -1.97 -0.93 -4.41
CA THR A 38 -1.33 -1.48 -3.22
C THR A 38 0.20 -1.40 -3.31
N ASP A 39 0.86 -1.28 -2.18
CA ASP A 39 2.30 -1.49 -2.02
C ASP A 39 2.66 -2.97 -1.90
N GLY A 40 1.66 -3.85 -1.74
CA GLY A 40 1.82 -5.29 -1.82
C GLY A 40 1.79 -5.80 -3.25
N ARG A 41 1.63 -7.10 -3.41
CA ARG A 41 1.57 -7.77 -4.71
C ARG A 41 0.21 -8.40 -4.97
N PHE A 42 -0.10 -8.58 -6.25
CA PHE A 42 -1.19 -9.43 -6.68
C PHE A 42 -0.67 -10.81 -7.03
N SER A 43 -1.39 -11.84 -6.61
CA SER A 43 -1.14 -13.23 -6.97
C SER A 43 -2.42 -13.83 -7.53
N GLY A 44 -2.31 -14.51 -8.66
CA GLY A 44 -3.45 -15.08 -9.37
C GLY A 44 -4.17 -14.08 -10.29
N GLY A 45 -5.40 -14.41 -10.68
CA GLY A 45 -6.16 -13.61 -11.63
C GLY A 45 -6.67 -12.31 -11.02
N THR A 46 -6.24 -11.17 -11.56
CA THR A 46 -6.82 -9.86 -11.28
C THR A 46 -7.74 -9.41 -12.39
N SER A 47 -8.72 -8.57 -12.09
CA SER A 47 -9.68 -8.03 -13.03
C SER A 47 -9.85 -6.53 -12.77
N GLY A 48 -9.89 -5.75 -13.85
CA GLY A 48 -9.94 -4.29 -13.76
C GLY A 48 -8.57 -3.65 -13.64
N LEU A 49 -8.52 -2.38 -13.26
CA LEU A 49 -7.27 -1.63 -13.07
C LEU A 49 -6.69 -1.99 -11.70
N SER A 50 -5.65 -2.81 -11.70
CA SER A 50 -4.95 -3.25 -10.48
C SER A 50 -3.46 -2.91 -10.59
N ILE A 51 -2.96 -2.09 -9.65
CA ILE A 51 -1.58 -1.61 -9.60
C ILE A 51 -0.95 -2.08 -8.30
N GLY A 52 0.01 -2.97 -8.39
CA GLY A 52 0.79 -3.49 -7.26
C GLY A 52 2.19 -2.90 -7.19
N HIS A 53 2.91 -3.27 -6.14
CA HIS A 53 4.30 -2.87 -5.92
C HIS A 53 4.53 -1.36 -5.96
N ILE A 54 3.55 -0.58 -5.43
CA ILE A 54 3.74 0.87 -5.30
C ILE A 54 4.88 1.12 -4.32
N SER A 55 5.86 1.87 -4.78
CA SER A 55 7.12 2.09 -4.09
C SER A 55 7.40 3.60 -3.92
N PRO A 56 7.95 4.05 -2.79
CA PRO A 56 8.24 3.27 -1.59
C PRO A 56 6.98 2.76 -0.90
N GLU A 57 7.10 1.60 -0.24
CA GLU A 57 6.01 0.99 0.54
C GLU A 57 5.65 1.87 1.75
N ALA A 58 4.43 1.73 2.25
CA ALA A 58 3.99 2.47 3.44
C ALA A 58 4.89 2.24 4.65
N ALA A 59 5.39 1.01 4.83
CA ALA A 59 6.32 0.66 5.91
C ALA A 59 7.71 1.33 5.75
N ALA A 60 8.07 1.73 4.52
CA ALA A 60 9.30 2.47 4.20
C ALA A 60 9.07 3.99 4.13
N GLY A 61 7.95 4.50 4.64
CA GLY A 61 7.63 5.92 4.63
C GLY A 61 7.03 6.43 3.31
N GLY A 62 6.57 5.54 2.43
CA GLY A 62 5.98 5.91 1.14
C GLY A 62 4.66 6.67 1.28
N LEU A 63 4.35 7.50 0.27
CA LEU A 63 3.13 8.34 0.23
C LEU A 63 1.84 7.52 0.35
N ILE A 64 1.83 6.28 -0.11
CA ILE A 64 0.68 5.37 0.04
C ILE A 64 0.28 5.20 1.51
N GLY A 65 1.21 5.40 2.45
CA GLY A 65 0.96 5.38 3.89
C GLY A 65 0.19 6.58 4.40
N LEU A 66 0.22 7.70 3.69
CA LEU A 66 -0.37 8.99 4.08
C LEU A 66 -1.73 9.25 3.43
N ILE A 67 -2.20 8.36 2.54
CA ILE A 67 -3.48 8.51 1.87
C ILE A 67 -4.62 8.45 2.88
N GLU A 68 -5.53 9.40 2.78
CA GLU A 68 -6.74 9.48 3.58
C GLU A 68 -8.00 9.31 2.71
N ASN A 69 -9.13 9.07 3.37
CA ASN A 69 -10.41 8.96 2.68
C ASN A 69 -10.80 10.31 2.08
N GLY A 70 -11.12 10.33 0.79
CA GLY A 70 -11.47 11.54 0.06
C GLY A 70 -10.32 12.11 -0.77
N ASP A 71 -9.09 11.67 -0.56
CA ASP A 71 -7.97 12.08 -1.41
C ASP A 71 -8.19 11.63 -2.86
N THR A 72 -7.79 12.50 -3.79
CA THR A 72 -7.80 12.20 -5.22
C THR A 72 -6.48 11.57 -5.64
N ILE A 73 -6.57 10.51 -6.44
CA ILE A 73 -5.41 9.83 -7.02
C ILE A 73 -5.58 9.84 -8.53
N SER A 74 -4.63 10.49 -9.23
CA SER A 74 -4.56 10.52 -10.68
C SER A 74 -3.72 9.36 -11.20
N ILE A 75 -4.29 8.62 -12.16
CA ILE A 75 -3.63 7.46 -12.78
C ILE A 75 -3.61 7.65 -14.29
N SER A 76 -2.43 7.71 -14.88
CA SER A 76 -2.22 7.80 -16.32
C SER A 76 -1.34 6.64 -16.80
N VAL A 77 -1.96 5.65 -17.42
CA VAL A 77 -1.24 4.48 -17.96
C VAL A 77 -0.34 4.87 -19.13
N SER A 78 -0.82 5.78 -20.00
CA SER A 78 -0.07 6.27 -21.16
C SER A 78 1.20 7.04 -20.75
N ASN A 79 1.10 7.84 -19.71
CA ASN A 79 2.23 8.62 -19.18
C ASN A 79 3.03 7.84 -18.13
N ARG A 80 2.58 6.66 -17.74
CA ARG A 80 3.17 5.85 -16.65
C ARG A 80 3.24 6.64 -15.33
N GLU A 81 2.17 7.34 -15.01
CA GLU A 81 2.10 8.25 -13.88
C GLU A 81 1.03 7.79 -12.88
N LEU A 82 1.40 7.83 -11.61
CA LEU A 82 0.52 7.63 -10.47
C LEU A 82 0.80 8.75 -9.48
N LYS A 83 -0.18 9.60 -9.26
CA LYS A 83 -0.03 10.81 -8.45
C LYS A 83 -1.11 10.91 -7.38
N LEU A 84 -0.70 11.29 -6.19
CA LEU A 84 -1.59 11.70 -5.09
C LEU A 84 -1.78 13.22 -5.19
N ASP A 85 -3.00 13.65 -5.50
CA ASP A 85 -3.34 15.07 -5.68
C ASP A 85 -3.71 15.71 -4.34
N VAL A 86 -2.70 15.85 -3.48
CA VAL A 86 -2.77 16.51 -2.17
C VAL A 86 -1.61 17.49 -2.08
N ASP A 87 -1.84 18.64 -1.48
CA ASP A 87 -0.82 19.67 -1.31
C ASP A 87 0.36 19.16 -0.47
N GLU A 88 1.57 19.53 -0.85
CA GLU A 88 2.80 19.12 -0.17
C GLU A 88 2.81 19.51 1.32
N ALA A 89 2.27 20.69 1.65
CA ALA A 89 2.14 21.13 3.03
C ALA A 89 1.24 20.21 3.87
N GLU A 90 0.15 19.72 3.30
CA GLU A 90 -0.73 18.76 3.96
C GLU A 90 -0.07 17.38 4.08
N LEU A 91 0.64 16.94 3.04
CA LEU A 91 1.40 15.68 3.09
C LEU A 91 2.49 15.72 4.15
N GLN A 92 3.20 16.84 4.28
CA GLN A 92 4.21 17.04 5.31
C GLN A 92 3.60 16.98 6.71
N LYS A 93 2.47 17.66 6.93
CA LYS A 93 1.74 17.61 8.20
C LYS A 93 1.29 16.18 8.55
N ARG A 94 0.78 15.42 7.57
CA ARG A 94 0.40 14.01 7.77
C ARG A 94 1.60 13.13 8.09
N ARG A 95 2.74 13.41 7.48
CA ARG A 95 4.01 12.73 7.76
C ARG A 95 4.46 12.98 9.18
N GLU A 96 4.50 14.22 9.61
CA GLU A 96 4.85 14.60 10.99
C GLU A 96 3.93 13.96 12.02
N ALA A 97 2.62 13.96 11.77
CA ALA A 97 1.65 13.28 12.62
C ALA A 97 1.86 11.75 12.66
N MET A 98 2.22 11.14 11.53
CA MET A 98 2.53 9.71 11.45
C MET A 98 3.81 9.38 12.23
N GLU A 99 4.84 10.21 12.12
CA GLU A 99 6.13 10.02 12.80
C GLU A 99 6.05 10.28 14.30
N ALA A 100 5.17 11.19 14.72
CA ALA A 100 4.90 11.47 16.14
C ALA A 100 4.02 10.40 16.82
N SER A 101 3.49 9.43 16.08
CA SER A 101 2.67 8.37 16.66
C SER A 101 3.50 7.34 17.43
N ASP A 102 2.90 6.62 18.37
CA ASP A 102 3.58 5.58 19.17
C ASP A 102 4.22 4.46 18.33
N ASN A 103 3.66 4.18 17.17
CA ASN A 103 4.15 3.15 16.26
C ASN A 103 4.17 3.66 14.81
N PRO A 104 5.11 4.54 14.46
CA PRO A 104 5.16 5.16 13.14
C PRO A 104 5.29 4.11 12.04
N TRP A 105 4.58 4.36 10.93
CA TRP A 105 4.57 3.50 9.73
C TRP A 105 4.17 2.04 9.97
N THR A 106 3.72 1.72 11.18
CA THR A 106 3.29 0.37 11.55
C THR A 106 1.76 0.28 11.54
N PRO A 107 1.17 -0.76 10.96
CA PRO A 107 -0.28 -0.91 10.96
C PRO A 107 -0.79 -1.19 12.38
N ASN A 108 -1.89 -0.53 12.76
CA ASN A 108 -2.57 -0.83 14.03
C ASN A 108 -3.23 -2.20 13.95
N ARG A 109 -2.55 -3.23 14.44
CA ARG A 109 -3.03 -4.62 14.46
C ARG A 109 -2.40 -5.41 15.60
N VAL A 110 -3.19 -6.34 16.12
CA VAL A 110 -2.70 -7.32 17.09
C VAL A 110 -2.09 -8.50 16.31
N ARG A 111 -0.79 -8.45 16.04
CA ARG A 111 -0.04 -9.56 15.46
C ARG A 111 1.41 -9.53 15.94
N GLU A 112 1.85 -10.64 16.49
CA GLU A 112 3.27 -10.83 16.76
C GLU A 112 4.01 -11.13 15.45
N VAL A 113 5.00 -10.30 15.16
CA VAL A 113 5.94 -10.54 14.06
C VAL A 113 7.15 -11.26 14.63
N SER A 114 7.48 -12.42 14.07
CA SER A 114 8.63 -13.20 14.52
C SER A 114 9.95 -12.42 14.41
N LYS A 115 10.93 -12.75 15.24
CA LYS A 115 12.27 -12.11 15.20
C LYS A 115 12.92 -12.25 13.82
N ALA A 116 12.74 -13.40 13.17
CA ALA A 116 13.25 -13.66 11.83
C ALA A 116 12.64 -12.71 10.78
N LEU A 117 11.32 -12.50 10.81
CA LEU A 117 10.66 -11.57 9.89
C LEU A 117 11.03 -10.10 10.18
N ARG A 118 11.26 -9.75 11.45
CA ARG A 118 11.76 -8.40 11.80
C ARG A 118 13.18 -8.16 11.28
N ALA A 119 14.05 -9.16 11.39
CA ALA A 119 15.40 -9.10 10.84
C ALA A 119 15.37 -9.01 9.31
N TYR A 120 14.55 -9.84 8.66
CA TYR A 120 14.36 -9.78 7.21
C TYR A 120 13.90 -8.39 6.73
N ALA A 121 12.90 -7.81 7.38
CA ALA A 121 12.36 -6.50 7.02
C ALA A 121 13.38 -5.36 7.11
N LYS A 122 14.37 -5.47 8.02
CA LYS A 122 15.43 -4.48 8.15
C LYS A 122 16.44 -4.51 6.99
N MET A 123 16.58 -5.65 6.35
CA MET A 123 17.55 -5.86 5.27
C MET A 123 16.93 -5.79 3.88
N ALA A 124 15.60 -5.90 3.78
CA ALA A 124 14.92 -5.90 2.50
C ALA A 124 14.82 -4.48 1.92
N THR A 125 15.20 -4.32 0.66
CA THR A 125 15.00 -3.08 -0.09
C THR A 125 13.57 -2.97 -0.59
N SER A 126 13.21 -1.78 -1.06
CA SER A 126 11.92 -1.51 -1.69
C SER A 126 11.77 -2.25 -3.03
N ALA A 127 10.54 -2.41 -3.51
CA ALA A 127 10.20 -3.15 -4.73
C ALA A 127 10.86 -2.56 -5.98
N ASP A 128 11.01 -1.24 -6.08
CA ASP A 128 11.70 -0.55 -7.18
C ASP A 128 13.21 -0.89 -7.24
N LYS A 129 13.78 -1.34 -6.13
CA LYS A 129 15.17 -1.82 -6.02
C LYS A 129 15.29 -3.33 -6.06
N GLY A 130 14.24 -4.03 -6.48
CA GLY A 130 14.18 -5.47 -6.64
C GLY A 130 13.88 -6.26 -5.37
N ALA A 131 13.51 -5.60 -4.25
CA ALA A 131 13.19 -6.23 -2.96
C ALA A 131 14.27 -7.23 -2.49
N VAL A 132 15.52 -6.93 -2.78
CA VAL A 132 16.68 -7.76 -2.39
C VAL A 132 17.10 -7.47 -0.96
N ARG A 133 17.82 -8.39 -0.36
CA ARG A 133 18.45 -8.14 0.94
C ARG A 133 19.83 -7.51 0.74
N LEU A 134 20.06 -6.39 1.41
CA LEU A 134 21.40 -5.84 1.59
C LEU A 134 22.02 -6.50 2.81
N VAL A 135 23.21 -7.04 2.62
CA VAL A 135 24.01 -7.70 3.66
C VAL A 135 25.38 -7.03 3.58
N ASP A 136 25.46 -5.83 4.18
CA ASP A 136 26.72 -5.12 4.41
C ASP A 136 27.18 -5.32 5.86
#